data_2e185e2b4f591d69d09090e19e495c1d
#
_entry.id   2e185e2b4f591d69d09090e19e495c1d
#
_cell.length_a   1.000
_cell.length_b   1.000
_cell.length_c   1.000
_cell.angle_alpha   90.00
_cell.angle_beta   90.00
_cell.angle_gamma   90.00
#
_symmetry.space_group_name_H-M   'P 1'
#
loop_
_entity.id
_entity.type
_entity.pdbx_description
1 polymer ?
#
loop_
_entity_poly.entity_id
_entity_poly.type
_entity_poly.pdbx_seq_one_letter_code
_entity_poly.pdbx_strand_id
1 'polypeptide(L)'
;MGYKVVVAGATGNVGREMLNILAEREFPVDEIAALASRKSLGTEVSFGDKTIKTKDLDTFDFTGWDIALFAVGSDATKVYAPKAAAAGCVVIDNSSLYRYDPEIPLIVPEVNAEAIHGYAKRNIIANPNCSTAQMVVALKPLHDRAKITRVVVSTYQSVSGAGKEGMDELWEQTKAVYNPVQEVPPKKFSKQIAFNVIPHIDVFLDSGETKEEWKMVAETKKILDPKIKVTATCVRVPVFVGHSEAINIETEEFLDWQEAQDILREAPGVMLVDKREPGGYITPIESVGEFATYVSRVRQDSTVENGLNLWCVSDNLRKGAALNAVQIAELLGQKVLKKG
;
A
#
# COMPACT_ATOMS: atom_id res chain seq x y z
N MET A 1 -0.32 21.43 19.94
CA MET A 1 -1.43 20.51 20.25
C MET A 1 -1.41 19.35 19.27
N GLY A 2 -1.66 18.13 19.75
CA GLY A 2 -1.74 16.95 18.90
C GLY A 2 -3.15 16.71 18.35
N TYR A 3 -3.33 15.59 17.68
CA TYR A 3 -4.58 15.17 17.07
C TYR A 3 -5.25 14.06 17.88
N LYS A 4 -6.57 14.01 17.84
CA LYS A 4 -7.35 12.86 18.28
C LYS A 4 -7.49 11.89 17.11
N VAL A 5 -6.89 10.72 17.24
CA VAL A 5 -6.75 9.75 16.15
C VAL A 5 -7.53 8.47 16.46
N VAL A 6 -8.27 8.00 15.48
CA VAL A 6 -8.98 6.71 15.51
C VAL A 6 -8.30 5.74 14.55
N VAL A 7 -8.07 4.50 14.97
CA VAL A 7 -7.67 3.41 14.07
C VAL A 7 -8.77 2.36 14.06
N ALA A 8 -9.52 2.28 12.96
CA ALA A 8 -10.56 1.27 12.76
C ALA A 8 -9.98 0.02 12.09
N GLY A 9 -10.28 -1.16 12.63
CA GLY A 9 -9.66 -2.42 12.23
C GLY A 9 -8.30 -2.66 12.92
N ALA A 10 -8.14 -2.11 14.12
CA ALA A 10 -6.89 -2.10 14.89
C ALA A 10 -6.32 -3.49 15.24
N THR A 11 -7.10 -4.55 15.15
CA THR A 11 -6.66 -5.93 15.41
C THR A 11 -6.11 -6.66 14.20
N GLY A 12 -6.33 -6.10 13.00
CA GLY A 12 -5.78 -6.63 11.73
C GLY A 12 -4.32 -6.26 11.53
N ASN A 13 -3.64 -6.89 10.56
CA ASN A 13 -2.22 -6.64 10.27
C ASN A 13 -1.96 -5.15 9.98
N VAL A 14 -2.73 -4.55 9.08
CA VAL A 14 -2.58 -3.14 8.69
C VAL A 14 -2.92 -2.19 9.83
N GLY A 15 -4.01 -2.47 10.59
CA GLY A 15 -4.39 -1.61 11.72
C GLY A 15 -3.38 -1.62 12.86
N ARG A 16 -2.78 -2.77 13.18
CA ARG A 16 -1.66 -2.86 14.13
C ARG A 16 -0.45 -2.08 13.64
N GLU A 17 -0.13 -2.21 12.35
CA GLU A 17 0.99 -1.50 11.75
C GLU A 17 0.75 0.03 11.71
N MET A 18 -0.49 0.50 11.50
CA MET A 18 -0.84 1.92 11.64
C MET A 18 -0.56 2.45 13.04
N LEU A 19 -0.91 1.69 14.09
CA LEU A 19 -0.60 2.07 15.47
C LEU A 19 0.90 2.11 15.72
N ASN A 20 1.64 1.12 15.24
CA ASN A 20 3.10 1.07 15.37
C ASN A 20 3.75 2.27 14.68
N ILE A 21 3.39 2.54 13.41
CA ILE A 21 3.99 3.62 12.62
C ILE A 21 3.64 5.00 13.16
N LEU A 22 2.42 5.21 13.67
CA LEU A 22 2.08 6.48 14.36
C LEU A 22 3.02 6.74 15.54
N ALA A 23 3.40 5.69 16.29
CA ALA A 23 4.34 5.81 17.39
C ALA A 23 5.78 5.95 16.92
N GLU A 24 6.25 5.12 15.96
CA GLU A 24 7.62 5.15 15.41
C GLU A 24 7.96 6.50 14.77
N ARG A 25 6.97 7.14 14.14
CA ARG A 25 7.12 8.44 13.48
C ARG A 25 6.81 9.63 14.38
N GLU A 26 6.54 9.36 15.66
CA GLU A 26 6.21 10.41 16.63
C GLU A 26 5.07 11.33 16.15
N PHE A 27 4.06 10.75 15.46
CA PHE A 27 2.90 11.54 15.04
C PHE A 27 2.25 12.20 16.26
N PRO A 28 1.92 13.50 16.20
CA PRO A 28 1.43 14.23 17.37
C PRO A 28 0.02 13.79 17.76
N VAL A 29 -0.08 12.80 18.64
CA VAL A 29 -1.33 12.22 19.13
C VAL A 29 -1.63 12.67 20.55
N ASP A 30 -2.73 13.41 20.75
CA ASP A 30 -3.25 13.76 22.08
C ASP A 30 -4.14 12.64 22.65
N GLU A 31 -4.96 12.03 21.78
CA GLU A 31 -5.86 10.92 22.14
C GLU A 31 -5.91 9.90 21.03
N ILE A 32 -5.88 8.60 21.38
CA ILE A 32 -5.98 7.50 20.42
C ILE A 32 -7.09 6.52 20.80
N ALA A 33 -7.88 6.10 19.80
CA ALA A 33 -8.87 5.05 19.94
C ALA A 33 -8.60 3.93 18.93
N ALA A 34 -8.51 2.70 19.44
CA ALA A 34 -8.45 1.50 18.61
C ALA A 34 -9.85 0.89 18.51
N LEU A 35 -10.36 0.72 17.27
CA LEU A 35 -11.68 0.17 17.04
C LEU A 35 -11.60 -1.20 16.36
N ALA A 36 -12.51 -2.09 16.74
CA ALA A 36 -12.64 -3.41 16.16
C ALA A 36 -14.11 -3.85 16.08
N SER A 37 -14.40 -4.94 15.41
CA SER A 37 -15.71 -5.58 15.45
C SER A 37 -15.96 -6.18 16.84
N ARG A 38 -17.22 -6.49 17.15
CA ARG A 38 -17.62 -7.13 18.43
C ARG A 38 -16.86 -8.41 18.73
N LYS A 39 -16.42 -9.16 17.70
CA LYS A 39 -15.62 -10.39 17.89
C LYS A 39 -14.25 -10.13 18.52
N SER A 40 -13.72 -8.92 18.36
CA SER A 40 -12.41 -8.50 18.86
C SER A 40 -12.51 -7.36 19.87
N LEU A 41 -13.69 -7.14 20.46
CA LEU A 41 -13.90 -6.15 21.50
C LEU A 41 -13.05 -6.46 22.73
N GLY A 42 -12.40 -5.45 23.30
CA GLY A 42 -11.53 -5.58 24.45
C GLY A 42 -10.16 -6.21 24.16
N THR A 43 -9.88 -6.59 22.92
CA THR A 43 -8.54 -7.07 22.54
C THR A 43 -7.51 -5.96 22.79
N GLU A 44 -6.39 -6.32 23.38
CA GLU A 44 -5.28 -5.40 23.60
C GLU A 44 -4.43 -5.25 22.35
N VAL A 45 -4.10 -3.99 22.03
CA VAL A 45 -3.19 -3.61 20.95
C VAL A 45 -2.18 -2.59 21.46
N SER A 46 -0.98 -2.59 20.90
CA SER A 46 0.10 -1.68 21.30
C SER A 46 0.04 -0.36 20.52
N PHE A 47 0.39 0.73 21.19
CA PHE A 47 0.69 2.02 20.61
C PHE A 47 1.94 2.57 21.31
N GLY A 48 3.10 2.41 20.68
CA GLY A 48 4.38 2.59 21.35
C GLY A 48 4.48 1.71 22.60
N ASP A 49 4.86 2.32 23.73
CA ASP A 49 4.95 1.63 25.03
C ASP A 49 3.59 1.44 25.73
N LYS A 50 2.51 1.95 25.15
CA LYS A 50 1.18 1.87 25.74
C LYS A 50 0.38 0.71 25.17
N THR A 51 -0.37 0.03 26.03
CA THR A 51 -1.38 -0.96 25.64
C THR A 51 -2.77 -0.31 25.74
N ILE A 52 -3.54 -0.41 24.64
CA ILE A 52 -4.90 0.12 24.56
C ILE A 52 -5.88 -1.01 24.25
N LYS A 53 -7.10 -0.93 24.81
CA LYS A 53 -8.17 -1.90 24.54
C LYS A 53 -9.04 -1.42 23.41
N THR A 54 -9.38 -2.34 22.50
CA THR A 54 -10.28 -2.02 21.40
C THR A 54 -11.70 -1.74 21.89
N LYS A 55 -12.31 -0.73 21.27
CA LYS A 55 -13.72 -0.34 21.42
C LYS A 55 -14.53 -0.88 20.24
N ASP A 56 -15.86 -0.95 20.41
CA ASP A 56 -16.78 -1.42 19.38
C ASP A 56 -16.95 -0.35 18.28
N LEU A 57 -16.63 -0.69 17.03
CA LEU A 57 -16.82 0.18 15.88
C LEU A 57 -18.30 0.54 15.64
N ASP A 58 -19.24 -0.40 15.95
CA ASP A 58 -20.65 -0.21 15.68
C ASP A 58 -21.28 0.91 16.51
N THR A 59 -20.77 1.12 17.73
CA THR A 59 -21.32 2.07 18.71
C THR A 59 -20.42 3.28 18.96
N PHE A 60 -19.30 3.38 18.27
CA PHE A 60 -18.33 4.45 18.49
C PHE A 60 -18.84 5.81 17.99
N ASP A 61 -18.76 6.82 18.82
CA ASP A 61 -19.06 8.20 18.44
C ASP A 61 -17.78 8.91 17.95
N PHE A 62 -17.79 9.30 16.68
CA PHE A 62 -16.68 10.01 16.04
C PHE A 62 -16.68 11.54 16.31
N THR A 63 -17.64 12.06 17.06
CA THR A 63 -17.73 13.48 17.35
C THR A 63 -16.50 13.98 18.13
N GLY A 64 -15.86 15.03 17.64
CA GLY A 64 -14.66 15.61 18.26
C GLY A 64 -13.36 14.86 18.00
N TRP A 65 -13.36 13.83 17.12
CA TRP A 65 -12.14 13.20 16.59
C TRP A 65 -11.68 13.90 15.32
N ASP A 66 -10.36 14.00 15.14
CA ASP A 66 -9.79 14.75 14.01
C ASP A 66 -9.54 13.86 12.79
N ILE A 67 -8.93 12.70 12.98
CA ILE A 67 -8.47 11.80 11.92
C ILE A 67 -8.87 10.36 12.25
N ALA A 68 -9.41 9.64 11.26
CA ALA A 68 -9.70 8.23 11.37
C ALA A 68 -8.98 7.43 10.27
N LEU A 69 -8.06 6.54 10.66
CA LEU A 69 -7.38 5.60 9.79
C LEU A 69 -8.21 4.32 9.69
N PHE A 70 -8.73 4.02 8.50
CA PHE A 70 -9.61 2.87 8.27
C PHE A 70 -8.85 1.71 7.63
N ALA A 71 -8.59 0.67 8.42
CA ALA A 71 -8.02 -0.62 7.98
C ALA A 71 -9.08 -1.73 8.04
N VAL A 72 -10.30 -1.43 7.61
CA VAL A 72 -11.43 -2.34 7.54
C VAL A 72 -11.78 -2.66 6.08
N GLY A 73 -12.54 -3.73 5.85
CA GLY A 73 -12.98 -4.07 4.49
C GLY A 73 -14.00 -3.07 3.92
N SER A 74 -14.20 -3.09 2.60
CA SER A 74 -15.06 -2.14 1.87
C SER A 74 -16.50 -2.09 2.41
N ASP A 75 -17.06 -3.21 2.87
CA ASP A 75 -18.42 -3.25 3.42
C ASP A 75 -18.53 -2.44 4.73
N ALA A 76 -17.56 -2.60 5.62
CA ALA A 76 -17.52 -1.81 6.85
C ALA A 76 -17.21 -0.32 6.54
N THR A 77 -16.26 -0.04 5.65
CA THR A 77 -15.96 1.32 5.21
C THR A 77 -17.20 2.02 4.65
N LYS A 78 -18.02 1.34 3.84
CA LYS A 78 -19.26 1.87 3.29
C LYS A 78 -20.24 2.37 4.37
N VAL A 79 -20.27 1.70 5.52
CA VAL A 79 -21.16 2.03 6.62
C VAL A 79 -20.58 3.13 7.53
N TYR A 80 -19.30 3.00 7.90
CA TYR A 80 -18.72 3.83 8.98
C TYR A 80 -17.95 5.06 8.50
N ALA A 81 -17.34 5.03 7.32
CA ALA A 81 -16.62 6.19 6.82
C ALA A 81 -17.53 7.43 6.61
N PRO A 82 -18.75 7.30 6.05
CA PRO A 82 -19.66 8.44 5.97
C PRO A 82 -20.11 8.96 7.35
N LYS A 83 -20.25 8.09 8.36
CA LYS A 83 -20.59 8.51 9.73
C LYS A 83 -19.47 9.32 10.36
N ALA A 84 -18.23 8.86 10.24
CA ALA A 84 -17.05 9.58 10.73
C ALA A 84 -16.89 10.94 10.03
N ALA A 85 -17.02 10.95 8.69
CA ALA A 85 -16.95 12.18 7.89
C ALA A 85 -18.04 13.19 8.26
N ALA A 86 -19.28 12.75 8.48
CA ALA A 86 -20.39 13.60 8.90
C ALA A 86 -20.20 14.17 10.32
N ALA A 87 -19.48 13.46 11.20
CA ALA A 87 -19.09 13.94 12.52
C ALA A 87 -17.93 14.95 12.50
N GLY A 88 -17.38 15.28 11.32
CA GLY A 88 -16.25 16.20 11.14
C GLY A 88 -14.89 15.55 11.22
N CYS A 89 -14.80 14.22 11.39
CA CYS A 89 -13.56 13.47 11.39
C CYS A 89 -13.09 13.19 9.95
N VAL A 90 -11.84 13.46 9.62
CA VAL A 90 -11.30 13.15 8.30
C VAL A 90 -10.90 11.68 8.23
N VAL A 91 -11.50 10.95 7.29
CA VAL A 91 -11.24 9.51 7.10
C VAL A 91 -10.14 9.30 6.07
N ILE A 92 -9.15 8.48 6.41
CA ILE A 92 -8.15 7.95 5.48
C ILE A 92 -8.46 6.46 5.30
N ASP A 93 -9.04 6.10 4.14
CA ASP A 93 -9.57 4.77 3.86
C ASP A 93 -8.57 3.90 3.11
N ASN A 94 -8.18 2.79 3.70
CA ASN A 94 -7.28 1.81 3.10
C ASN A 94 -8.02 0.76 2.24
N SER A 95 -9.35 0.74 2.23
CA SER A 95 -10.12 -0.15 1.38
C SER A 95 -10.13 0.31 -0.09
N SER A 96 -10.64 -0.53 -0.98
CA SER A 96 -10.77 -0.16 -2.40
C SER A 96 -12.03 0.64 -2.72
N LEU A 97 -12.90 0.92 -1.73
CA LEU A 97 -14.24 1.43 -1.95
C LEU A 97 -14.27 2.78 -2.66
N TYR A 98 -13.45 3.72 -2.18
CA TYR A 98 -13.50 5.12 -2.64
C TYR A 98 -12.38 5.51 -3.62
N ARG A 99 -11.48 4.59 -3.96
CA ARG A 99 -10.31 4.91 -4.81
C ARG A 99 -10.68 5.47 -6.18
N TYR A 100 -11.82 5.07 -6.71
CA TYR A 100 -12.28 5.44 -8.07
C TYR A 100 -13.33 6.54 -8.09
N ASP A 101 -13.77 7.00 -6.92
CA ASP A 101 -14.69 8.13 -6.80
C ASP A 101 -13.96 9.43 -7.22
N PRO A 102 -14.46 10.19 -8.20
CA PRO A 102 -13.80 11.42 -8.69
C PRO A 102 -13.79 12.55 -7.65
N GLU A 103 -14.69 12.49 -6.64
CA GLU A 103 -14.74 13.49 -5.58
C GLU A 103 -13.81 13.19 -4.40
N ILE A 104 -13.26 11.97 -4.34
CA ILE A 104 -12.37 11.53 -3.27
C ILE A 104 -10.94 11.44 -3.78
N PRO A 105 -9.98 12.18 -3.21
CA PRO A 105 -8.60 12.13 -3.64
C PRO A 105 -7.97 10.77 -3.28
N LEU A 106 -7.17 10.24 -4.20
CA LEU A 106 -6.35 9.04 -4.04
C LEU A 106 -4.89 9.51 -3.94
N ILE A 107 -4.25 9.29 -2.78
CA ILE A 107 -3.01 10.00 -2.46
C ILE A 107 -1.85 9.07 -2.15
N VAL A 108 -0.72 9.37 -2.78
CA VAL A 108 0.63 8.95 -2.39
C VAL A 108 1.44 10.22 -2.14
N PRO A 109 1.81 10.55 -0.90
CA PRO A 109 2.38 11.85 -0.54
C PRO A 109 3.62 12.24 -1.36
N GLU A 110 4.47 11.29 -1.72
CA GLU A 110 5.67 11.53 -2.54
C GLU A 110 5.34 11.82 -4.01
N VAL A 111 4.11 11.58 -4.46
CA VAL A 111 3.71 11.66 -5.88
C VAL A 111 2.76 12.83 -6.16
N ASN A 112 1.68 12.93 -5.38
CA ASN A 112 0.60 13.87 -5.64
C ASN A 112 0.07 14.56 -4.37
N ALA A 113 0.98 15.03 -3.51
CA ALA A 113 0.66 15.67 -2.22
C ALA A 113 -0.39 16.80 -2.32
N GLU A 114 -0.40 17.56 -3.42
CA GLU A 114 -1.34 18.67 -3.62
C GLU A 114 -2.80 18.23 -3.77
N ALA A 115 -3.04 16.94 -4.11
CA ALA A 115 -4.39 16.38 -4.16
C ALA A 115 -5.07 16.36 -2.78
N ILE A 116 -4.31 16.56 -1.68
CA ILE A 116 -4.84 16.58 -0.31
C ILE A 116 -5.99 17.58 -0.12
N HIS A 117 -5.97 18.72 -0.81
CA HIS A 117 -7.01 19.74 -0.73
C HIS A 117 -8.40 19.25 -1.20
N GLY A 118 -8.43 18.19 -2.00
CA GLY A 118 -9.67 17.56 -2.46
C GLY A 118 -10.47 16.87 -1.34
N TYR A 119 -9.87 16.60 -0.18
CA TYR A 119 -10.53 15.94 0.95
C TYR A 119 -11.81 16.66 1.41
N ALA A 120 -11.82 18.00 1.33
CA ALA A 120 -12.90 18.85 1.85
C ALA A 120 -14.28 18.57 1.23
N LYS A 121 -14.33 17.94 0.07
CA LYS A 121 -15.61 17.57 -0.59
C LYS A 121 -16.39 16.52 0.20
N ARG A 122 -15.71 15.55 0.77
CA ARG A 122 -16.34 14.39 1.41
C ARG A 122 -15.76 14.06 2.79
N ASN A 123 -14.75 14.78 3.30
CA ASN A 123 -13.95 14.44 4.47
C ASN A 123 -13.39 12.99 4.41
N ILE A 124 -13.14 12.49 3.21
CA ILE A 124 -12.59 11.16 2.96
C ILE A 124 -11.40 11.30 2.00
N ILE A 125 -10.34 10.56 2.28
CA ILE A 125 -9.16 10.39 1.44
C ILE A 125 -8.96 8.89 1.22
N ALA A 126 -8.72 8.47 -0.02
CA ALA A 126 -8.45 7.08 -0.33
C ALA A 126 -6.94 6.81 -0.33
N ASN A 127 -6.55 5.69 0.28
CA ASN A 127 -5.21 5.12 0.24
C ASN A 127 -5.14 4.09 -0.90
N PRO A 128 -4.10 4.09 -1.75
CA PRO A 128 -4.04 3.25 -2.95
C PRO A 128 -3.84 1.76 -2.65
N ASN A 129 -3.89 0.95 -3.71
CA ASN A 129 -3.44 -0.43 -3.71
C ASN A 129 -1.94 -0.51 -3.35
N CYS A 130 -1.55 -1.58 -2.65
CA CYS A 130 -0.18 -1.74 -2.14
C CYS A 130 0.88 -1.77 -3.25
N SER A 131 0.62 -2.49 -4.34
CA SER A 131 1.54 -2.53 -5.48
C SER A 131 1.56 -1.19 -6.21
N THR A 132 0.40 -0.56 -6.43
CA THR A 132 0.36 0.78 -7.04
C THR A 132 1.16 1.80 -6.22
N ALA A 133 1.03 1.80 -4.89
CA ALA A 133 1.73 2.77 -4.04
C ALA A 133 3.25 2.75 -4.24
N GLN A 134 3.87 1.57 -4.16
CA GLN A 134 5.32 1.45 -4.35
C GLN A 134 5.75 1.76 -5.79
N MET A 135 4.98 1.29 -6.79
CA MET A 135 5.29 1.53 -8.20
C MET A 135 5.32 3.03 -8.52
N VAL A 136 4.29 3.78 -8.14
CA VAL A 136 4.21 5.20 -8.49
C VAL A 136 5.27 6.05 -7.76
N VAL A 137 5.71 5.64 -6.56
CA VAL A 137 6.84 6.28 -5.87
C VAL A 137 8.14 6.13 -6.67
N ALA A 138 8.42 4.92 -7.16
CA ALA A 138 9.59 4.67 -8.01
C ALA A 138 9.50 5.39 -9.37
N LEU A 139 8.30 5.48 -9.95
CA LEU A 139 8.09 6.03 -11.30
C LEU A 139 8.01 7.56 -11.33
N LYS A 140 7.55 8.21 -10.26
CA LYS A 140 7.32 9.67 -10.22
C LYS A 140 8.54 10.48 -10.64
N PRO A 141 9.73 10.29 -10.06
CA PRO A 141 10.90 11.09 -10.41
C PRO A 141 11.34 10.88 -11.88
N LEU A 142 11.21 9.66 -12.40
CA LEU A 142 11.51 9.34 -13.80
C LEU A 142 10.47 9.95 -14.75
N HIS A 143 9.20 9.94 -14.35
CA HIS A 143 8.12 10.58 -15.11
C HIS A 143 8.28 12.10 -15.19
N ASP A 144 8.69 12.73 -14.10
CA ASP A 144 8.94 14.18 -14.08
C ASP A 144 10.06 14.59 -15.03
N ARG A 145 11.08 13.74 -15.19
CA ARG A 145 12.24 14.01 -16.06
C ARG A 145 11.96 13.70 -17.54
N ALA A 146 11.34 12.56 -17.85
CA ALA A 146 11.31 12.06 -19.24
C ALA A 146 9.91 11.66 -19.73
N LYS A 147 8.86 11.91 -18.97
CA LYS A 147 7.45 11.60 -19.30
C LYS A 147 7.22 10.14 -19.71
N ILE A 148 6.90 9.31 -18.76
CA ILE A 148 6.53 7.91 -19.02
C ILE A 148 5.25 7.86 -19.86
N THR A 149 5.30 7.13 -20.95
CA THR A 149 4.17 6.91 -21.87
C THR A 149 3.54 5.54 -21.70
N ARG A 150 4.35 4.54 -21.30
CA ARG A 150 3.91 3.15 -21.13
C ARG A 150 4.59 2.50 -19.93
N VAL A 151 3.86 1.65 -19.23
CA VAL A 151 4.33 0.79 -18.14
C VAL A 151 3.87 -0.64 -18.39
N VAL A 152 4.79 -1.57 -18.35
CA VAL A 152 4.53 -3.02 -18.25
C VAL A 152 5.05 -3.48 -16.92
N VAL A 153 4.19 -4.06 -16.09
CA VAL A 153 4.58 -4.51 -14.77
C VAL A 153 4.14 -5.94 -14.49
N SER A 154 5.06 -6.74 -13.97
CA SER A 154 4.75 -8.03 -13.36
C SER A 154 5.02 -7.93 -11.87
N THR A 155 3.99 -8.20 -11.05
CA THR A 155 4.12 -8.15 -9.59
C THR A 155 4.38 -9.54 -9.02
N TYR A 156 5.13 -9.58 -7.93
CA TYR A 156 5.40 -10.76 -7.10
C TYR A 156 4.92 -10.42 -5.69
N GLN A 157 3.61 -10.68 -5.44
CA GLN A 157 2.94 -10.20 -4.23
C GLN A 157 2.95 -11.25 -3.13
N SER A 158 3.42 -10.85 -1.95
CA SER A 158 3.43 -11.67 -0.75
C SER A 158 2.03 -11.99 -0.22
N VAL A 159 1.90 -13.07 0.53
CA VAL A 159 0.62 -13.56 1.08
C VAL A 159 0.00 -12.65 2.13
N SER A 160 0.79 -11.79 2.79
CA SER A 160 0.27 -10.80 3.76
C SER A 160 -0.75 -9.83 3.15
N GLY A 161 -0.68 -9.58 1.83
CA GLY A 161 -1.70 -8.81 1.10
C GLY A 161 -3.08 -9.47 1.09
N ALA A 162 -3.15 -10.78 1.33
CA ALA A 162 -4.41 -11.53 1.52
C ALA A 162 -4.84 -11.62 3.01
N GLY A 163 -4.14 -10.92 3.91
CA GLY A 163 -4.40 -10.90 5.34
C GLY A 163 -3.82 -12.09 6.10
N LYS A 164 -4.17 -12.19 7.39
CA LYS A 164 -3.67 -13.26 8.28
C LYS A 164 -3.96 -14.65 7.72
N GLU A 165 -5.14 -14.88 7.17
CA GLU A 165 -5.53 -16.17 6.60
C GLU A 165 -4.58 -16.64 5.49
N GLY A 166 -4.10 -15.71 4.63
CA GLY A 166 -3.14 -16.03 3.58
C GLY A 166 -1.77 -16.41 4.16
N MET A 167 -1.33 -15.74 5.22
CA MET A 167 -0.08 -16.06 5.92
C MET A 167 -0.17 -17.43 6.63
N ASP A 168 -1.28 -17.67 7.31
CA ASP A 168 -1.53 -18.96 7.99
C ASP A 168 -1.57 -20.11 6.98
N GLU A 169 -2.23 -19.94 5.82
CA GLU A 169 -2.29 -20.97 4.77
C GLU A 169 -0.90 -21.28 4.19
N LEU A 170 -0.08 -20.27 3.88
CA LEU A 170 1.30 -20.51 3.44
C LEU A 170 2.09 -21.30 4.50
N TRP A 171 1.97 -20.91 5.76
CA TRP A 171 2.67 -21.56 6.86
C TRP A 171 2.27 -23.02 7.01
N GLU A 172 0.95 -23.32 7.06
CA GLU A 172 0.45 -24.67 7.21
C GLU A 172 0.78 -25.56 6.01
N GLN A 173 0.63 -25.06 4.78
CA GLN A 173 1.03 -25.79 3.57
C GLN A 173 2.53 -26.06 3.53
N THR A 174 3.37 -25.10 3.95
CA THR A 174 4.82 -25.30 4.01
C THR A 174 5.19 -26.43 4.96
N LYS A 175 4.57 -26.50 6.16
CA LYS A 175 4.77 -27.61 7.09
C LYS A 175 4.30 -28.96 6.51
N ALA A 176 3.17 -28.94 5.81
CA ALA A 176 2.58 -30.15 5.23
C ALA A 176 3.46 -30.76 4.10
N VAL A 177 4.19 -29.96 3.34
CA VAL A 177 5.12 -30.48 2.33
C VAL A 177 6.20 -31.39 2.95
N TYR A 178 6.61 -31.10 4.18
CA TYR A 178 7.60 -31.91 4.90
C TYR A 178 6.95 -32.99 5.81
N ASN A 179 5.62 -33.06 5.86
CA ASN A 179 4.88 -34.05 6.63
C ASN A 179 3.82 -34.74 5.74
N PRO A 180 4.15 -35.86 5.09
CA PRO A 180 3.29 -36.49 4.08
C PRO A 180 1.98 -37.06 4.63
N VAL A 181 1.78 -37.06 5.94
CA VAL A 181 0.52 -37.51 6.60
C VAL A 181 -0.52 -36.39 6.64
N GLN A 182 -0.12 -35.13 6.41
CA GLN A 182 -0.98 -33.96 6.55
C GLN A 182 -1.21 -33.27 5.20
N GLU A 183 -2.41 -33.40 4.65
CA GLU A 183 -2.84 -32.57 3.51
C GLU A 183 -3.46 -31.26 4.01
N VAL A 184 -3.02 -30.12 3.43
CA VAL A 184 -3.59 -28.79 3.67
C VAL A 184 -4.11 -28.24 2.36
N PRO A 185 -5.39 -28.47 2.01
CA PRO A 185 -5.96 -27.98 0.77
C PRO A 185 -6.02 -26.44 0.76
N PRO A 186 -5.95 -25.83 -0.45
CA PRO A 186 -6.15 -24.39 -0.59
C PRO A 186 -7.52 -23.95 -0.05
N LYS A 187 -7.57 -22.85 0.69
CA LYS A 187 -8.78 -22.22 1.23
C LYS A 187 -8.87 -20.74 0.86
N LYS A 188 -7.79 -20.02 1.06
CA LYS A 188 -7.68 -18.58 0.76
C LYS A 188 -7.26 -18.34 -0.68
N PHE A 189 -6.38 -19.18 -1.20
CA PHE A 189 -5.88 -19.10 -2.58
C PHE A 189 -6.57 -20.14 -3.47
N SER A 190 -6.59 -19.89 -4.77
CA SER A 190 -7.20 -20.79 -5.76
C SER A 190 -6.44 -22.10 -5.98
N LYS A 191 -5.17 -22.13 -5.58
CA LYS A 191 -4.25 -23.27 -5.66
C LYS A 191 -3.31 -23.26 -4.45
N GLN A 192 -2.59 -24.38 -4.23
CA GLN A 192 -1.50 -24.41 -3.25
C GLN A 192 -0.53 -23.27 -3.51
N ILE A 193 -0.22 -22.50 -2.44
CA ILE A 193 0.72 -21.38 -2.51
C ILE A 193 2.14 -21.79 -2.08
N ALA A 194 2.28 -22.74 -1.14
CA ALA A 194 3.60 -23.18 -0.72
C ALA A 194 4.39 -23.75 -1.89
N PHE A 195 5.60 -23.22 -2.12
CA PHE A 195 6.50 -23.58 -3.23
C PHE A 195 5.89 -23.40 -4.63
N ASN A 196 4.97 -22.45 -4.79
CA ASN A 196 4.26 -22.23 -6.05
C ASN A 196 4.06 -20.73 -6.32
N VAL A 197 3.76 -20.36 -7.56
CA VAL A 197 3.34 -19.03 -7.99
C VAL A 197 1.95 -19.10 -8.61
N ILE A 198 1.07 -18.15 -8.25
CA ILE A 198 -0.33 -18.15 -8.68
C ILE A 198 -0.60 -16.84 -9.43
N PRO A 199 -0.74 -16.84 -10.78
CA PRO A 199 -1.02 -15.65 -11.58
C PRO A 199 -2.51 -15.27 -11.51
N HIS A 200 -3.02 -15.11 -10.29
CA HIS A 200 -4.42 -14.80 -10.03
C HIS A 200 -4.57 -14.15 -8.66
N ILE A 201 -4.88 -12.86 -8.64
CA ILE A 201 -5.17 -12.09 -7.43
C ILE A 201 -6.48 -11.33 -7.63
N ASP A 202 -7.44 -11.51 -6.71
CA ASP A 202 -8.80 -10.96 -6.79
C ASP A 202 -9.63 -11.68 -7.90
N VAL A 203 -10.78 -11.17 -8.27
CA VAL A 203 -11.71 -11.77 -9.24
C VAL A 203 -11.32 -11.45 -10.67
N PHE A 204 -11.65 -12.34 -11.60
CA PHE A 204 -11.54 -12.05 -13.05
C PHE A 204 -12.63 -11.08 -13.51
N LEU A 205 -12.27 -10.17 -14.39
CA LEU A 205 -13.14 -9.28 -15.11
C LEU A 205 -13.43 -9.85 -16.51
N ASP A 206 -14.48 -9.33 -17.17
CA ASP A 206 -14.88 -9.76 -18.53
C ASP A 206 -13.77 -9.51 -19.57
N SER A 207 -12.85 -8.58 -19.31
CA SER A 207 -11.68 -8.30 -20.16
C SER A 207 -10.62 -9.41 -20.12
N GLY A 208 -10.71 -10.34 -19.18
CA GLY A 208 -9.71 -11.36 -18.90
C GLY A 208 -8.62 -10.93 -17.89
N GLU A 209 -8.58 -9.66 -17.53
CA GLU A 209 -7.74 -9.16 -16.45
C GLU A 209 -8.32 -9.55 -15.08
N THR A 210 -7.47 -9.63 -14.06
CA THR A 210 -7.97 -9.67 -12.69
C THR A 210 -8.29 -8.25 -12.19
N LYS A 211 -9.15 -8.14 -11.19
CA LYS A 211 -9.44 -6.85 -10.54
C LYS A 211 -8.18 -6.20 -9.94
N GLU A 212 -7.22 -7.00 -9.48
CA GLU A 212 -5.95 -6.48 -8.99
C GLU A 212 -5.14 -5.80 -10.10
N GLU A 213 -5.06 -6.39 -11.29
CA GLU A 213 -4.41 -5.81 -12.46
C GLU A 213 -5.11 -4.52 -12.90
N TRP A 214 -6.43 -4.53 -12.95
CA TRP A 214 -7.23 -3.35 -13.26
C TRP A 214 -7.00 -2.20 -12.26
N LYS A 215 -6.87 -2.51 -10.94
CA LYS A 215 -6.54 -1.50 -9.92
C LYS A 215 -5.23 -0.79 -10.24
N MET A 216 -4.18 -1.53 -10.59
CA MET A 216 -2.90 -0.94 -10.93
C MET A 216 -3.02 0.02 -12.12
N VAL A 217 -3.79 -0.34 -13.14
CA VAL A 217 -4.05 0.52 -14.31
C VAL A 217 -4.80 1.79 -13.91
N ALA A 218 -5.94 1.64 -13.23
CA ALA A 218 -6.81 2.76 -12.90
C ALA A 218 -6.18 3.73 -11.88
N GLU A 219 -5.53 3.17 -10.86
CA GLU A 219 -4.92 3.97 -9.79
C GLU A 219 -3.66 4.70 -10.27
N THR A 220 -2.80 4.09 -11.09
CA THR A 220 -1.65 4.76 -11.70
C THR A 220 -2.08 5.97 -12.51
N LYS A 221 -3.13 5.84 -13.30
CA LYS A 221 -3.69 6.96 -14.09
C LYS A 221 -4.23 8.08 -13.20
N LYS A 222 -4.87 7.75 -12.08
CA LYS A 222 -5.43 8.74 -11.16
C LYS A 222 -4.36 9.46 -10.33
N ILE A 223 -3.29 8.76 -9.96
CA ILE A 223 -2.25 9.26 -9.05
C ILE A 223 -1.15 9.98 -9.83
N LEU A 224 -0.68 9.41 -10.93
CA LEU A 224 0.51 9.86 -11.66
C LEU A 224 0.18 10.65 -12.92
N ASP A 225 -0.37 10.00 -13.96
CA ASP A 225 -0.78 10.68 -15.20
C ASP A 225 -1.83 9.82 -15.93
N PRO A 226 -3.02 10.39 -16.28
CA PRO A 226 -4.08 9.68 -16.99
C PRO A 226 -3.70 9.21 -18.40
N LYS A 227 -2.63 9.76 -19.00
CA LYS A 227 -2.17 9.41 -20.35
C LYS A 227 -1.32 8.16 -20.40
N ILE A 228 -0.75 7.72 -19.28
CA ILE A 228 0.13 6.55 -19.23
C ILE A 228 -0.65 5.28 -19.61
N LYS A 229 -0.11 4.52 -20.55
CA LYS A 229 -0.61 3.18 -20.90
C LYS A 229 0.01 2.18 -19.94
N VAL A 230 -0.82 1.48 -19.19
CA VAL A 230 -0.36 0.50 -18.19
C VAL A 230 -0.94 -0.86 -18.51
N THR A 231 -0.11 -1.90 -18.42
CA THR A 231 -0.54 -3.29 -18.37
C THR A 231 0.16 -4.01 -17.24
N ALA A 232 -0.57 -4.83 -16.49
CA ALA A 232 -0.08 -5.52 -15.31
C ALA A 232 -0.37 -7.02 -15.38
N THR A 233 0.54 -7.82 -14.80
CA THR A 233 0.30 -9.23 -14.48
C THR A 233 0.58 -9.41 -13.00
N CYS A 234 -0.46 -9.74 -12.22
CA CYS A 234 -0.35 -9.82 -10.77
C CYS A 234 -0.23 -11.27 -10.31
N VAL A 235 0.91 -11.61 -9.68
CA VAL A 235 1.25 -12.96 -9.26
C VAL A 235 1.38 -13.04 -7.74
N ARG A 236 0.68 -13.98 -7.10
CA ARG A 236 0.89 -14.34 -5.70
C ARG A 236 2.07 -15.28 -5.58
N VAL A 237 3.01 -14.97 -4.68
CA VAL A 237 4.22 -15.75 -4.44
C VAL A 237 4.30 -16.22 -2.98
N PRO A 238 5.06 -17.31 -2.68
CA PRO A 238 5.16 -17.89 -1.35
C PRO A 238 6.14 -17.10 -0.46
N VAL A 239 5.90 -15.81 -0.33
CA VAL A 239 6.64 -14.85 0.50
C VAL A 239 5.66 -14.29 1.54
N PHE A 240 6.06 -14.21 2.81
CA PHE A 240 5.17 -13.76 3.87
C PHE A 240 4.84 -12.27 3.76
N VAL A 241 5.85 -11.41 3.69
CA VAL A 241 5.72 -9.95 3.63
C VAL A 241 6.70 -9.39 2.59
N GLY A 242 6.34 -8.26 1.99
CA GLY A 242 7.12 -7.59 0.96
C GLY A 242 6.64 -7.94 -0.46
N HIS A 243 6.24 -6.91 -1.22
CA HIS A 243 5.89 -7.03 -2.64
C HIS A 243 7.06 -6.62 -3.51
N SER A 244 7.27 -7.38 -4.58
CA SER A 244 8.26 -7.03 -5.59
C SER A 244 7.59 -6.82 -6.95
N GLU A 245 8.23 -6.03 -7.81
CA GLU A 245 7.73 -5.72 -9.14
C GLU A 245 8.88 -5.65 -10.15
N ALA A 246 8.72 -6.37 -11.24
CA ALA A 246 9.53 -6.17 -12.44
C ALA A 246 8.79 -5.17 -13.33
N ILE A 247 9.40 -4.00 -13.52
CA ILE A 247 8.78 -2.86 -14.22
C ILE A 247 9.59 -2.55 -15.47
N ASN A 248 8.91 -2.44 -16.60
CA ASN A 248 9.43 -1.90 -17.84
C ASN A 248 8.67 -0.63 -18.19
N ILE A 249 9.38 0.43 -18.50
CA ILE A 249 8.79 1.71 -18.89
C ILE A 249 9.31 2.16 -20.25
N GLU A 250 8.45 2.88 -21.00
CA GLU A 250 8.84 3.68 -22.15
C GLU A 250 8.57 5.16 -21.84
N THR A 251 9.46 6.04 -22.31
CA THR A 251 9.42 7.48 -22.05
C THR A 251 9.33 8.27 -23.36
N GLU A 252 8.87 9.54 -23.30
CA GLU A 252 8.86 10.43 -24.45
C GLU A 252 10.29 10.83 -24.84
N GLU A 253 11.13 11.12 -23.83
CA GLU A 253 12.52 11.52 -24.03
C GLU A 253 13.44 10.39 -23.61
N PHE A 254 14.57 10.26 -24.27
CA PHE A 254 15.61 9.30 -23.85
C PHE A 254 16.09 9.63 -22.44
N LEU A 255 16.15 8.61 -21.61
CA LEU A 255 16.67 8.66 -20.24
C LEU A 255 17.72 7.56 -20.09
N ASP A 256 18.97 7.95 -19.94
CA ASP A 256 20.07 7.01 -19.68
C ASP A 256 19.89 6.35 -18.31
N TRP A 257 20.25 5.08 -18.22
CA TRP A 257 20.08 4.32 -16.97
C TRP A 257 20.91 4.88 -15.80
N GLN A 258 22.06 5.50 -16.05
CA GLN A 258 22.91 6.15 -15.03
C GLN A 258 22.24 7.43 -14.54
N GLU A 259 21.72 8.26 -15.44
CA GLU A 259 20.90 9.42 -15.09
C GLU A 259 19.65 9.00 -14.29
N ALA A 260 18.98 7.92 -14.68
CA ALA A 260 17.85 7.36 -13.93
C ALA A 260 18.24 6.93 -12.51
N GLN A 261 19.41 6.30 -12.34
CA GLN A 261 19.92 5.96 -11.00
C GLN A 261 20.20 7.20 -10.15
N ASP A 262 20.80 8.24 -10.73
CA ASP A 262 21.10 9.48 -10.00
C ASP A 262 19.80 10.17 -9.54
N ILE A 263 18.79 10.23 -10.39
CA ILE A 263 17.46 10.74 -10.06
C ILE A 263 16.82 9.93 -8.93
N LEU A 264 16.85 8.59 -9.01
CA LEU A 264 16.25 7.71 -8.02
C LEU A 264 16.96 7.79 -6.66
N ARG A 265 18.27 8.09 -6.63
CA ARG A 265 19.04 8.22 -5.39
C ARG A 265 18.60 9.44 -4.56
N GLU A 266 18.19 10.51 -5.24
CA GLU A 266 17.74 11.75 -4.59
C GLU A 266 16.22 11.80 -4.38
N ALA A 267 15.47 10.79 -4.87
CA ALA A 267 14.01 10.81 -4.88
C ALA A 267 13.42 10.55 -3.48
N PRO A 268 12.43 11.34 -3.05
CA PRO A 268 11.74 11.13 -1.78
C PRO A 268 11.11 9.74 -1.68
N GLY A 269 11.34 9.05 -0.57
CA GLY A 269 10.76 7.73 -0.30
C GLY A 269 11.40 6.59 -1.08
N VAL A 270 12.37 6.85 -1.94
CA VAL A 270 13.12 5.85 -2.71
C VAL A 270 14.48 5.59 -2.06
N MET A 271 14.90 4.32 -2.04
CA MET A 271 16.25 3.91 -1.72
C MET A 271 16.80 3.07 -2.88
N LEU A 272 17.82 3.61 -3.56
CA LEU A 272 18.49 2.90 -4.65
C LEU A 272 19.54 1.96 -4.09
N VAL A 273 19.38 0.65 -4.31
CA VAL A 273 20.37 -0.39 -4.02
C VAL A 273 20.61 -1.19 -5.29
N ASP A 274 21.55 -0.73 -6.10
CA ASP A 274 21.77 -1.27 -7.45
C ASP A 274 23.26 -1.39 -7.76
N LYS A 275 23.87 -2.46 -7.27
CA LYS A 275 25.23 -2.84 -7.60
C LYS A 275 25.24 -4.01 -8.58
N ARG A 276 26.11 -3.97 -9.57
CA ARG A 276 26.24 -5.03 -10.58
C ARG A 276 27.13 -6.17 -10.09
N GLU A 277 26.76 -6.74 -8.94
CA GLU A 277 27.45 -7.84 -8.28
C GLU A 277 26.42 -8.82 -7.64
N PRO A 278 26.79 -10.05 -7.32
CA PRO A 278 25.94 -10.96 -6.60
C PRO A 278 25.43 -10.35 -5.28
N GLY A 279 24.10 -10.34 -5.06
CA GLY A 279 23.47 -9.74 -3.88
C GLY A 279 23.38 -8.20 -3.89
N GLY A 280 23.77 -7.53 -4.97
CA GLY A 280 23.74 -6.07 -5.09
C GLY A 280 22.34 -5.47 -5.37
N TYR A 281 21.27 -6.10 -4.90
CA TYR A 281 19.88 -5.74 -5.06
C TYR A 281 19.06 -6.09 -3.82
N ILE A 282 17.87 -5.55 -3.68
CA ILE A 282 16.96 -5.84 -2.55
C ILE A 282 15.93 -6.90 -2.94
N THR A 283 15.64 -7.80 -2.02
CA THR A 283 14.56 -8.78 -2.08
C THR A 283 13.49 -8.47 -1.01
N PRO A 284 12.33 -9.14 -1.04
CA PRO A 284 11.28 -8.87 -0.04
C PRO A 284 11.73 -8.99 1.41
N ILE A 285 12.60 -9.94 1.72
CA ILE A 285 13.03 -10.19 3.11
C ILE A 285 13.73 -8.98 3.73
N GLU A 286 14.58 -8.30 2.98
CA GLU A 286 15.30 -7.12 3.47
C GLU A 286 14.40 -5.88 3.59
N SER A 287 13.25 -5.85 2.91
CA SER A 287 12.33 -4.71 2.96
C SER A 287 11.34 -4.77 4.11
N VAL A 288 11.24 -5.89 4.81
CA VAL A 288 10.27 -6.06 5.91
C VAL A 288 10.64 -5.13 7.07
N GLY A 289 9.67 -4.34 7.52
CA GLY A 289 9.86 -3.39 8.60
C GLY A 289 10.47 -2.06 8.17
N GLU A 290 10.80 -1.88 6.88
CA GLU A 290 11.40 -0.65 6.37
C GLU A 290 10.34 0.31 5.79
N PHE A 291 10.69 1.60 5.75
CA PHE A 291 9.80 2.63 5.21
C PHE A 291 10.01 2.91 3.73
N ALA A 292 11.19 2.56 3.21
CA ALA A 292 11.59 2.90 1.86
C ALA A 292 10.91 2.03 0.79
N THR A 293 10.72 2.62 -0.37
CA THR A 293 10.56 1.89 -1.64
C THR A 293 11.94 1.68 -2.23
N TYR A 294 12.37 0.42 -2.29
CA TYR A 294 13.68 0.06 -2.82
C TYR A 294 13.62 -0.11 -4.33
N VAL A 295 14.60 0.44 -5.02
CA VAL A 295 14.79 0.25 -6.46
C VAL A 295 16.16 -0.38 -6.72
N SER A 296 16.17 -1.35 -7.60
CA SER A 296 17.35 -2.10 -8.02
C SER A 296 17.26 -2.42 -9.51
N ARG A 297 18.35 -2.94 -10.11
CA ARG A 297 18.36 -3.49 -11.47
C ARG A 297 17.93 -2.51 -12.55
N VAL A 298 18.24 -1.21 -12.37
CA VAL A 298 18.00 -0.16 -13.35
C VAL A 298 18.93 -0.37 -14.53
N ARG A 299 18.36 -0.53 -15.72
CA ARG A 299 19.10 -0.80 -16.94
C ARG A 299 18.30 -0.40 -18.17
N GLN A 300 19.01 -0.10 -19.24
CA GLN A 300 18.38 0.21 -20.52
C GLN A 300 17.61 -1.01 -21.05
N ASP A 301 16.48 -0.77 -21.68
CA ASP A 301 15.79 -1.73 -22.53
C ASP A 301 16.23 -1.50 -23.97
N SER A 302 17.03 -2.42 -24.50
CA SER A 302 17.56 -2.33 -25.88
C SER A 302 16.54 -2.70 -26.96
N THR A 303 15.33 -3.08 -26.59
CA THR A 303 14.29 -3.53 -27.54
C THR A 303 13.37 -2.39 -27.99
N VAL A 304 13.45 -1.24 -27.33
CA VAL A 304 12.71 -0.01 -27.64
C VAL A 304 13.63 1.20 -27.55
N GLU A 305 13.28 2.28 -28.24
CA GLU A 305 14.13 3.47 -28.35
C GLU A 305 14.38 4.14 -27.00
N ASN A 306 13.34 4.35 -26.19
CA ASN A 306 13.39 5.08 -24.92
C ASN A 306 12.87 4.20 -23.77
N GLY A 307 13.51 3.08 -23.51
CA GLY A 307 13.03 2.11 -22.52
C GLY A 307 13.99 1.87 -21.36
N LEU A 308 13.40 1.67 -20.17
CA LEU A 308 14.11 1.27 -18.96
C LEU A 308 13.43 0.09 -18.31
N ASN A 309 14.23 -0.78 -17.70
CA ASN A 309 13.79 -1.84 -16.80
C ASN A 309 14.27 -1.55 -15.39
N LEU A 310 13.43 -1.82 -14.40
CA LEU A 310 13.79 -1.70 -12.99
C LEU A 310 13.11 -2.79 -12.14
N TRP A 311 13.66 -3.04 -10.98
CA TRP A 311 13.12 -3.91 -9.96
C TRP A 311 12.77 -3.06 -8.74
N CYS A 312 11.52 -3.13 -8.29
CA CYS A 312 10.99 -2.37 -7.16
C CYS A 312 10.52 -3.30 -6.05
N VAL A 313 10.85 -2.98 -4.81
CA VAL A 313 10.46 -3.78 -3.63
C VAL A 313 10.08 -2.86 -2.49
N SER A 314 9.00 -3.16 -1.77
CA SER A 314 8.71 -2.52 -0.48
C SER A 314 7.93 -3.43 0.46
N ASP A 315 7.90 -3.08 1.74
CA ASP A 315 6.98 -3.67 2.70
C ASP A 315 5.55 -3.24 2.35
N ASN A 316 4.73 -4.20 1.92
CA ASN A 316 3.36 -3.97 1.48
C ASN A 316 2.40 -3.61 2.62
N LEU A 317 2.73 -3.94 3.87
CA LEU A 317 1.97 -3.55 5.05
C LEU A 317 2.33 -2.12 5.48
N ARG A 318 3.57 -1.68 5.21
CA ARG A 318 4.07 -0.32 5.49
C ARG A 318 3.78 0.62 4.32
N LYS A 319 4.69 0.78 3.37
CA LYS A 319 4.49 1.74 2.26
C LYS A 319 3.25 1.41 1.42
N GLY A 320 2.95 0.15 1.24
CA GLY A 320 1.75 -0.28 0.52
C GLY A 320 0.42 0.00 1.25
N ALA A 321 0.43 0.29 2.55
CA ALA A 321 -0.79 0.42 3.35
C ALA A 321 -0.64 1.40 4.53
N ALA A 322 -0.15 0.94 5.68
CA ALA A 322 -0.17 1.67 6.94
C ALA A 322 0.70 2.93 6.90
N LEU A 323 1.93 2.83 6.38
CA LEU A 323 2.83 3.98 6.28
C LEU A 323 2.25 5.06 5.35
N ASN A 324 1.75 4.68 4.18
CA ASN A 324 1.16 5.67 3.27
C ASN A 324 -0.04 6.38 3.91
N ALA A 325 -0.87 5.65 4.67
CA ALA A 325 -2.00 6.25 5.39
C ALA A 325 -1.53 7.20 6.50
N VAL A 326 -0.48 6.86 7.25
CA VAL A 326 0.10 7.76 8.27
C VAL A 326 0.76 8.97 7.62
N GLN A 327 1.49 8.81 6.52
CA GLN A 327 2.05 9.93 5.75
C GLN A 327 0.96 10.86 5.19
N ILE A 328 -0.20 10.33 4.78
CA ILE A 328 -1.37 11.16 4.43
C ILE A 328 -1.87 11.95 5.65
N ALA A 329 -1.91 11.33 6.84
CA ALA A 329 -2.29 12.03 8.07
C ALA A 329 -1.29 13.14 8.44
N GLU A 330 0.03 12.89 8.28
CA GLU A 330 1.07 13.92 8.45
C GLU A 330 0.87 15.09 7.49
N LEU A 331 0.66 14.79 6.21
CA LEU A 331 0.41 15.78 5.16
C LEU A 331 -0.85 16.62 5.47
N LEU A 332 -1.92 15.96 5.93
CA LEU A 332 -3.16 16.60 6.34
C LEU A 332 -2.93 17.55 7.53
N GLY A 333 -2.16 17.12 8.52
CA GLY A 333 -1.79 17.94 9.67
C GLY A 333 -0.96 19.17 9.28
N GLN A 334 0.01 19.00 8.39
CA GLN A 334 0.91 20.07 7.95
C GLN A 334 0.21 21.11 7.07
N LYS A 335 -0.59 20.66 6.10
CA LYS A 335 -1.15 21.54 5.06
C LYS A 335 -2.55 22.05 5.37
N VAL A 336 -3.33 21.33 6.17
CA VAL A 336 -4.78 21.55 6.26
C VAL A 336 -5.29 21.76 7.68
N LEU A 337 -5.12 20.81 8.59
CA LEU A 337 -5.73 20.83 9.90
C LEU A 337 -5.04 21.76 10.92
N LYS A 338 -3.89 22.31 10.59
CA LYS A 338 -3.04 23.25 11.38
C LYS A 338 -3.55 23.49 12.80
N LYS A 339 -3.32 22.57 13.72
CA LYS A 339 -3.47 22.81 15.15
C LYS A 339 -2.22 23.56 15.60
N GLY A 340 -2.39 24.86 15.89
CA GLY A 340 -1.33 25.75 16.34
C GLY A 340 -0.70 25.32 17.67
#